data_29c201f2dec6f06c430d8dabd571748b
#
_entry.id   29c201f2dec6f06c430d8dabd571748b
#
_cell.length_a   1.000
_cell.length_b   1.000
_cell.length_c   1.000
_cell.angle_alpha   90.00
_cell.angle_beta   90.00
_cell.angle_gamma   90.00
#
_symmetry.space_group_name_H-M   'P 1'
#
loop_
_entity.id
_entity.type
_entity.pdbx_description
1 polymer ?
#
loop_
_entity_poly.entity_id
_entity_poly.type
_entity_poly.pdbx_seq_one_letter_code
_entity_poly.pdbx_strand_id
1 'polypeptide(L)'
;MRMRLKKRGQVPYGGMYEIKRHDLGMVGRATTFDGVRDQVFAYRRANALPIGLGFEEELENEICKMYPKECEGCDPDIPLKRRLGMADVVHGTKVLLSLKRAGDQLVSANEALRRYEICNRCPLNIQFPIPCSGLCPELRSVVDAIIGGNRLPCDDDRRSCAVCGCYTASHIRIPYEHLARGITEEMKRSFQRAHEEFNCWKVPG
;
A
#
# COMPACT_ATOMS: atom_id res chain seq x y z
N MET A 1 3.86 16.52 -0.96
CA MET A 1 2.68 17.37 -0.66
C MET A 1 2.37 17.23 0.82
N ARG A 2 2.18 18.33 1.54
CA ARG A 2 1.98 18.33 3.00
C ARG A 2 0.49 18.22 3.30
N MET A 3 0.08 17.12 3.93
CA MET A 3 -1.29 16.91 4.39
C MET A 3 -1.50 17.59 5.74
N ARG A 4 -2.60 18.31 5.92
CA ARG A 4 -2.96 18.96 7.18
C ARG A 4 -4.40 18.72 7.55
N LEU A 5 -4.69 18.57 8.82
CA LEU A 5 -6.05 18.53 9.33
C LEU A 5 -6.76 19.86 9.07
N LYS A 6 -7.97 19.80 8.53
CA LYS A 6 -8.84 20.98 8.33
C LYS A 6 -9.11 21.71 9.64
N LYS A 7 -9.34 20.95 10.72
CA LYS A 7 -9.61 21.44 12.07
C LYS A 7 -9.08 20.46 13.11
N ARG A 8 -8.00 20.80 13.79
CA ARG A 8 -7.37 19.94 14.79
C ARG A 8 -8.25 19.64 16.01
N GLY A 9 -9.12 20.56 16.39
CA GLY A 9 -10.05 20.41 17.54
C GLY A 9 -11.35 19.70 17.19
N GLN A 10 -11.56 19.34 15.92
CA GLN A 10 -12.81 18.68 15.50
C GLN A 10 -12.77 17.18 15.78
N VAL A 11 -13.90 16.63 16.23
CA VAL A 11 -14.13 15.19 16.32
C VAL A 11 -14.27 14.64 14.90
N PRO A 12 -13.51 13.60 14.51
CA PRO A 12 -13.62 13.02 13.18
C PRO A 12 -14.96 12.30 12.99
N TYR A 13 -15.34 12.06 11.74
CA TYR A 13 -16.61 11.41 11.39
C TYR A 13 -16.82 10.06 12.10
N GLY A 14 -15.77 9.33 12.44
CA GLY A 14 -15.82 8.09 13.23
C GLY A 14 -15.86 8.27 14.76
N GLY A 15 -16.03 9.50 15.26
CA GLY A 15 -16.13 9.80 16.70
C GLY A 15 -14.79 9.93 17.41
N MET A 16 -13.70 9.38 16.89
CA MET A 16 -12.37 9.56 17.44
C MET A 16 -11.26 9.21 16.46
N TYR A 17 -10.10 9.84 16.66
CA TYR A 17 -8.85 9.45 16.02
C TYR A 17 -8.21 8.28 16.78
N GLU A 18 -7.69 7.31 16.05
CA GLU A 18 -6.91 6.20 16.61
C GLU A 18 -5.68 5.96 15.74
N ILE A 19 -4.50 5.86 16.36
CA ILE A 19 -3.26 5.48 15.70
C ILE A 19 -2.58 4.36 16.48
N LYS A 20 -2.17 3.29 15.78
CA LYS A 20 -1.48 2.12 16.32
C LYS A 20 -0.28 1.76 15.45
N ARG A 21 0.69 2.66 15.36
CA ARG A 21 1.94 2.48 14.62
C ARG A 21 3.09 2.31 15.60
N HIS A 22 3.19 1.09 16.15
CA HIS A 22 4.26 0.72 17.09
C HIS A 22 5.65 0.87 16.45
N ASP A 23 5.77 0.57 15.16
CA ASP A 23 6.98 0.72 14.35
C ASP A 23 7.47 2.17 14.26
N LEU A 24 6.56 3.15 14.34
CA LEU A 24 6.88 4.57 14.36
C LEU A 24 6.82 5.18 15.77
N GLY A 25 6.52 4.39 16.80
CA GLY A 25 6.29 4.88 18.15
C GLY A 25 5.09 5.81 18.26
N MET A 26 4.06 5.59 17.44
CA MET A 26 2.84 6.38 17.39
C MET A 26 1.64 5.54 17.84
N VAL A 27 1.30 5.63 19.13
CA VAL A 27 0.16 4.93 19.73
C VAL A 27 -0.67 5.92 20.51
N GLY A 28 -1.95 6.06 20.13
CA GLY A 28 -2.87 6.98 20.80
C GLY A 28 -4.30 6.87 20.26
N ARG A 29 -5.28 7.31 21.08
CA ARG A 29 -6.70 7.32 20.72
C ARG A 29 -7.42 8.44 21.46
N ALA A 30 -7.97 9.41 20.75
CA ALA A 30 -8.70 10.53 21.35
C ALA A 30 -9.74 11.11 20.40
N THR A 31 -10.66 11.90 20.91
CA THR A 31 -11.69 12.59 20.12
C THR A 31 -11.15 13.78 19.33
N THR A 32 -9.96 14.30 19.69
CA THR A 32 -9.29 15.40 18.99
C THR A 32 -7.87 15.02 18.62
N PHE A 33 -7.31 15.70 17.60
CA PHE A 33 -5.92 15.52 17.23
C PHE A 33 -4.95 15.84 18.37
N ASP A 34 -5.20 16.92 19.10
CA ASP A 34 -4.35 17.32 20.25
C ASP A 34 -4.34 16.23 21.33
N GLY A 35 -5.48 15.60 21.61
CA GLY A 35 -5.55 14.49 22.54
C GLY A 35 -4.76 13.25 22.05
N VAL A 36 -4.79 12.95 20.76
CA VAL A 36 -3.92 11.88 20.19
C VAL A 36 -2.47 12.25 20.31
N ARG A 37 -2.10 13.49 19.95
CA ARG A 37 -0.71 13.98 20.04
C ARG A 37 -0.17 13.79 21.46
N ASP A 38 -0.93 14.22 22.46
CA ASP A 38 -0.50 14.16 23.86
C ASP A 38 -0.29 12.71 24.33
N GLN A 39 -1.16 11.79 23.91
CA GLN A 39 -0.98 10.36 24.18
C GLN A 39 0.22 9.75 23.48
N VAL A 40 0.46 10.13 22.22
CA VAL A 40 1.65 9.66 21.49
C VAL A 40 2.94 10.22 22.10
N PHE A 41 2.93 11.47 22.57
CA PHE A 41 4.05 12.02 23.34
C PHE A 41 4.30 11.25 24.64
N ALA A 42 3.24 10.94 25.38
CA ALA A 42 3.35 10.14 26.61
C ALA A 42 3.89 8.74 26.31
N TYR A 43 3.39 8.09 25.28
CA TYR A 43 3.87 6.78 24.82
C TYR A 43 5.37 6.81 24.46
N ARG A 44 5.82 7.79 23.67
CA ARG A 44 7.23 7.95 23.30
C ARG A 44 8.13 8.17 24.52
N ARG A 45 7.72 9.03 25.47
CA ARG A 45 8.47 9.25 26.70
C ARG A 45 8.58 7.97 27.53
N ALA A 46 7.49 7.22 27.68
CA ALA A 46 7.48 5.98 28.46
C ALA A 46 8.38 4.88 27.83
N ASN A 47 8.61 4.92 26.52
CA ASN A 47 9.42 3.95 25.79
C ASN A 47 10.81 4.51 25.38
N ALA A 48 11.23 5.65 25.93
CA ALA A 48 12.49 6.32 25.64
C ALA A 48 12.72 6.57 24.13
N LEU A 49 11.65 6.81 23.36
CA LEU A 49 11.72 7.07 21.93
C LEU A 49 11.98 8.57 21.67
N PRO A 50 12.75 8.94 20.63
CA PRO A 50 13.08 10.33 20.34
C PRO A 50 11.85 11.12 19.92
N ILE A 51 11.73 12.37 20.43
CA ILE A 51 10.73 13.35 20.01
C ILE A 51 11.49 14.47 19.30
N GLY A 52 11.62 14.35 17.98
CA GLY A 52 12.34 15.31 17.15
C GLY A 52 11.51 16.54 16.75
N LEU A 53 12.21 17.57 16.24
CA LEU A 53 11.55 18.69 15.57
C LEU A 53 10.78 18.15 14.34
N GLY A 54 9.50 18.54 14.22
CA GLY A 54 8.66 18.05 13.10
C GLY A 54 7.83 16.81 13.42
N PHE A 55 7.97 16.21 14.61
CA PHE A 55 7.20 15.02 15.00
C PHE A 55 5.68 15.23 14.93
N GLU A 56 5.20 16.40 15.32
CA GLU A 56 3.77 16.73 15.25
C GLU A 56 3.27 16.72 13.80
N GLU A 57 4.08 17.21 12.87
CA GLU A 57 3.80 17.18 11.44
C GLU A 57 3.77 15.75 10.89
N GLU A 58 4.71 14.92 11.33
CA GLU A 58 4.75 13.50 10.97
C GLU A 58 3.51 12.76 11.49
N LEU A 59 3.11 13.02 12.74
CA LEU A 59 1.88 12.49 13.33
C LEU A 59 0.63 12.96 12.57
N GLU A 60 0.55 14.24 12.22
CA GLU A 60 -0.55 14.79 11.44
C GLU A 60 -0.65 14.13 10.06
N ASN A 61 0.48 13.93 9.39
CA ASN A 61 0.52 13.20 8.12
C ASN A 61 0.03 11.75 8.25
N GLU A 62 0.42 11.03 9.30
CA GLU A 62 -0.05 9.66 9.55
C GLU A 62 -1.56 9.62 9.87
N ILE A 63 -2.06 10.57 10.65
CA ILE A 63 -3.50 10.73 10.91
C ILE A 63 -4.24 11.03 9.60
N CYS A 64 -3.74 11.92 8.77
CA CYS A 64 -4.36 12.26 7.49
C CYS A 64 -4.41 11.06 6.51
N LYS A 65 -3.44 10.18 6.52
CA LYS A 65 -3.50 8.93 5.75
C LYS A 65 -4.67 8.02 6.18
N MET A 66 -5.03 8.05 7.46
CA MET A 66 -6.12 7.23 7.99
C MET A 66 -7.48 7.93 7.88
N TYR A 67 -7.50 9.25 7.97
CA TYR A 67 -8.71 10.08 7.99
C TYR A 67 -8.66 11.15 6.87
N PRO A 68 -8.57 10.78 5.59
CA PRO A 68 -8.35 11.73 4.48
C PRO A 68 -9.46 12.76 4.34
N LYS A 69 -10.69 12.43 4.73
CA LYS A 69 -11.84 13.37 4.68
C LYS A 69 -11.69 14.55 5.65
N GLU A 70 -10.93 14.37 6.70
CA GLU A 70 -10.68 15.38 7.74
C GLU A 70 -9.52 16.30 7.40
N CYS A 71 -8.83 16.07 6.28
CA CYS A 71 -7.60 16.75 5.95
C CYS A 71 -7.69 17.55 4.65
N GLU A 72 -6.87 18.62 4.58
CA GLU A 72 -6.57 19.36 3.36
C GLU A 72 -5.32 18.78 2.69
N GLY A 73 -5.27 18.86 1.36
CA GLY A 73 -4.17 18.27 0.60
C GLY A 73 -4.24 16.74 0.48
N CYS A 74 -5.25 16.11 1.08
CA CYS A 74 -5.65 14.75 0.74
C CYS A 74 -6.63 14.83 -0.43
N ASP A 75 -6.36 14.07 -1.48
CA ASP A 75 -7.37 13.83 -2.50
C ASP A 75 -8.34 12.79 -1.93
N PRO A 76 -9.59 13.16 -1.60
CA PRO A 76 -10.56 12.23 -1.01
C PRO A 76 -10.95 11.10 -1.93
N ASP A 77 -10.66 11.23 -3.23
CA ASP A 77 -11.04 10.26 -4.25
C ASP A 77 -10.01 9.13 -4.45
N ILE A 78 -8.87 9.19 -3.75
CA ILE A 78 -7.92 8.09 -3.78
C ILE A 78 -7.85 7.45 -2.39
N PRO A 79 -8.59 6.39 -2.13
CA PRO A 79 -8.45 5.63 -0.91
C PRO A 79 -7.05 5.00 -0.90
N LEU A 80 -6.11 5.59 -0.14
CA LEU A 80 -4.78 5.03 0.14
C LEU A 80 -4.85 3.61 0.75
N LYS A 81 -6.03 3.17 1.15
CA LYS A 81 -6.37 1.80 1.57
C LYS A 81 -7.72 1.40 1.00
N ARG A 82 -7.74 1.08 -0.28
CA ARG A 82 -8.84 0.28 -0.81
C ARG A 82 -8.83 -1.07 -0.08
N ARG A 83 -9.96 -1.45 0.52
CA ARG A 83 -10.13 -2.81 1.00
C ARG A 83 -10.12 -3.73 -0.21
N LEU A 84 -9.08 -4.55 -0.33
CA LEU A 84 -9.02 -5.56 -1.38
C LEU A 84 -10.17 -6.54 -1.18
N GLY A 85 -11.03 -6.63 -2.19
CA GLY A 85 -12.13 -7.59 -2.23
C GLY A 85 -11.74 -8.82 -3.05
N MET A 86 -12.59 -9.85 -3.01
CA MET A 86 -12.43 -11.06 -3.86
C MET A 86 -12.36 -10.73 -5.35
N ALA A 87 -13.07 -9.68 -5.80
CA ALA A 87 -13.03 -9.23 -7.18
C ALA A 87 -11.62 -8.77 -7.62
N ASP A 88 -10.87 -8.14 -6.72
CA ASP A 88 -9.51 -7.68 -7.00
C ASP A 88 -8.54 -8.86 -7.13
N VAL A 89 -8.70 -9.89 -6.29
CA VAL A 89 -7.92 -11.14 -6.37
C VAL A 89 -8.19 -11.86 -7.68
N VAL A 90 -9.47 -11.97 -8.07
CA VAL A 90 -9.87 -12.58 -9.34
C VAL A 90 -9.29 -11.81 -10.52
N HIS A 91 -9.27 -10.47 -10.46
CA HIS A 91 -8.68 -9.65 -11.51
C HIS A 91 -7.17 -9.89 -11.65
N GLY A 92 -6.42 -9.85 -10.55
CA GLY A 92 -4.98 -10.15 -10.54
C GLY A 92 -4.68 -11.56 -11.06
N THR A 93 -5.49 -12.54 -10.70
CA THR A 93 -5.34 -13.92 -11.17
C THR A 93 -5.61 -14.06 -12.66
N LYS A 94 -6.61 -13.33 -13.22
CA LYS A 94 -6.87 -13.32 -14.66
C LYS A 94 -5.70 -12.79 -15.47
N VAL A 95 -5.03 -11.75 -15.00
CA VAL A 95 -3.82 -11.22 -15.65
C VAL A 95 -2.72 -12.29 -15.68
N LEU A 96 -2.48 -12.99 -14.58
CA LEU A 96 -1.50 -14.08 -14.51
C LEU A 96 -1.83 -15.25 -15.45
N LEU A 97 -3.09 -15.65 -15.51
CA LEU A 97 -3.55 -16.71 -16.38
C LEU A 97 -3.46 -16.33 -17.86
N SER A 98 -3.70 -15.06 -18.21
CA SER A 98 -3.57 -14.58 -19.59
C SER A 98 -2.12 -14.64 -20.05
N LEU A 99 -1.16 -14.29 -19.21
CA LEU A 99 0.27 -14.40 -19.50
C LEU A 99 0.71 -15.83 -19.74
N LYS A 100 0.31 -16.74 -18.85
CA LYS A 100 0.63 -18.18 -19.03
C LYS A 100 0.06 -18.73 -20.33
N ARG A 101 -1.13 -18.28 -20.75
CA ARG A 101 -1.75 -18.72 -22.03
C ARG A 101 -1.08 -18.10 -23.25
N ALA A 102 -0.57 -16.90 -23.14
CA ALA A 102 0.09 -16.20 -24.26
C ALA A 102 1.53 -16.67 -24.50
N GLY A 103 2.13 -17.43 -23.57
CA GLY A 103 3.53 -17.86 -23.66
C GLY A 103 4.52 -16.69 -23.56
N ASP A 104 4.06 -15.54 -23.03
CA ASP A 104 4.83 -14.31 -23.00
C ASP A 104 5.98 -14.38 -21.99
N GLN A 105 7.07 -13.73 -22.37
CA GLN A 105 8.27 -13.69 -21.55
C GLN A 105 8.06 -12.79 -20.33
N LEU A 106 8.48 -13.26 -19.18
CA LEU A 106 8.58 -12.44 -17.97
C LEU A 106 9.70 -11.41 -18.14
N VAL A 107 9.64 -10.32 -17.39
CA VAL A 107 10.76 -9.39 -17.29
C VAL A 107 11.99 -10.08 -16.71
N SER A 108 13.17 -9.55 -16.97
CA SER A 108 14.41 -10.10 -16.41
C SER A 108 14.40 -10.11 -14.88
N ALA A 109 15.16 -11.00 -14.26
CA ALA A 109 15.28 -11.08 -12.81
C ALA A 109 15.75 -9.75 -12.20
N ASN A 110 16.68 -9.04 -12.87
CA ASN A 110 17.17 -7.74 -12.41
C ASN A 110 16.07 -6.68 -12.44
N GLU A 111 15.25 -6.64 -13.48
CA GLU A 111 14.12 -5.71 -13.56
C GLU A 111 13.04 -6.06 -12.51
N ALA A 112 12.75 -7.33 -12.31
CA ALA A 112 11.83 -7.76 -11.26
C ALA A 112 12.32 -7.37 -9.87
N LEU A 113 13.63 -7.50 -9.60
CA LEU A 113 14.25 -7.07 -8.34
C LEU A 113 14.15 -5.55 -8.16
N ARG A 114 14.47 -4.77 -9.18
CA ARG A 114 14.33 -3.31 -9.16
C ARG A 114 12.88 -2.88 -8.83
N ARG A 115 11.90 -3.52 -9.46
CA ARG A 115 10.48 -3.27 -9.19
C ARG A 115 10.07 -3.66 -7.78
N TYR A 116 10.62 -4.78 -7.28
CA TYR A 116 10.39 -5.20 -5.90
C TYR A 116 10.89 -4.17 -4.90
N GLU A 117 12.10 -3.64 -5.08
CA GLU A 117 12.67 -2.62 -4.19
C GLU A 117 11.81 -1.35 -4.12
N ILE A 118 11.22 -0.94 -5.25
CA ILE A 118 10.25 0.17 -5.29
C ILE A 118 9.00 -0.20 -4.50
N CYS A 119 8.40 -1.38 -4.78
CA CYS A 119 7.20 -1.83 -4.10
C CYS A 119 7.42 -2.05 -2.60
N ASN A 120 8.58 -2.53 -2.18
CA ASN A 120 8.89 -2.77 -0.77
C ASN A 120 8.89 -1.49 0.08
N ARG A 121 9.26 -0.36 -0.53
CA ARG A 121 9.23 0.98 0.10
C ARG A 121 7.89 1.68 -0.04
N CYS A 122 7.00 1.18 -0.89
CA CYS A 122 5.71 1.80 -1.18
C CYS A 122 4.68 1.51 -0.07
N PRO A 123 4.06 2.52 0.54
CA PRO A 123 3.02 2.32 1.57
C PRO A 123 1.74 1.67 1.03
N LEU A 124 1.56 1.66 -0.30
CA LEU A 124 0.45 0.99 -0.98
C LEU A 124 0.72 -0.52 -1.20
N ASN A 125 1.91 -1.01 -0.86
CA ASN A 125 2.22 -2.44 -0.85
C ASN A 125 1.85 -3.02 0.52
N ILE A 126 0.58 -3.35 0.68
CA ILE A 126 -0.02 -3.79 1.93
C ILE A 126 0.03 -5.31 2.11
N GLN A 127 0.03 -5.76 3.36
CA GLN A 127 -0.11 -7.17 3.65
C GLN A 127 -1.50 -7.67 3.20
N PHE A 128 -1.54 -8.85 2.59
CA PHE A 128 -2.77 -9.42 2.04
C PHE A 128 -3.80 -9.60 3.17
N PRO A 129 -4.97 -8.96 3.10
CA PRO A 129 -5.88 -8.88 4.24
C PRO A 129 -6.71 -10.15 4.48
N ILE A 130 -6.61 -11.14 3.59
CA ILE A 130 -7.44 -12.34 3.66
C ILE A 130 -6.61 -13.48 4.24
N PRO A 131 -7.04 -14.12 5.35
CA PRO A 131 -6.43 -15.36 5.77
C PRO A 131 -6.59 -16.39 4.65
N CYS A 132 -5.45 -16.88 4.19
CA CYS A 132 -5.36 -17.79 3.06
C CYS A 132 -5.90 -19.19 3.38
N SER A 133 -7.18 -19.35 3.65
CA SER A 133 -7.79 -20.63 4.01
C SER A 133 -8.41 -21.40 2.83
N GLY A 134 -7.92 -21.24 1.61
CA GLY A 134 -8.45 -22.01 0.49
C GLY A 134 -7.90 -21.65 -0.88
N LEU A 135 -7.88 -20.36 -1.23
CA LEU A 135 -7.44 -19.88 -2.56
C LEU A 135 -5.91 -19.68 -2.68
N CYS A 136 -5.21 -19.61 -1.58
CA CYS A 136 -3.78 -19.30 -1.58
C CYS A 136 -2.85 -20.43 -2.05
N PRO A 137 -3.12 -21.72 -1.78
CA PRO A 137 -2.31 -22.79 -2.36
C PRO A 137 -2.39 -22.81 -3.88
N GLU A 138 -3.58 -22.58 -4.44
CA GLU A 138 -3.78 -22.54 -5.89
C GLU A 138 -3.12 -21.31 -6.53
N LEU A 139 -3.29 -20.14 -5.92
CA LEU A 139 -2.63 -18.91 -6.36
C LEU A 139 -1.11 -19.05 -6.26
N ARG A 140 -0.60 -19.63 -5.19
CA ARG A 140 0.83 -19.90 -5.00
C ARG A 140 1.33 -20.89 -6.05
N SER A 141 0.61 -21.96 -6.32
CA SER A 141 0.95 -22.93 -7.38
C SER A 141 1.04 -22.27 -8.75
N VAL A 142 0.12 -21.37 -9.09
CA VAL A 142 0.16 -20.58 -10.34
C VAL A 142 1.37 -19.65 -10.36
N VAL A 143 1.64 -18.96 -9.27
CA VAL A 143 2.80 -18.06 -9.13
C VAL A 143 4.10 -18.87 -9.24
N ASP A 144 4.24 -19.97 -8.51
CA ASP A 144 5.41 -20.84 -8.54
C ASP A 144 5.65 -21.42 -9.96
N ALA A 145 4.58 -21.77 -10.66
CA ALA A 145 4.66 -22.23 -12.05
C ALA A 145 5.09 -21.14 -13.04
N ILE A 146 4.80 -19.85 -12.74
CA ILE A 146 5.22 -18.72 -13.55
C ILE A 146 6.66 -18.32 -13.23
N ILE A 147 7.04 -18.35 -11.97
CA ILE A 147 8.38 -17.99 -11.47
C ILE A 147 9.46 -18.94 -12.00
N GLY A 148 9.11 -20.21 -12.25
CA GLY A 148 10.01 -21.15 -12.94
C GLY A 148 11.37 -21.34 -12.29
N GLY A 149 11.48 -21.24 -10.96
CA GLY A 149 12.74 -21.38 -10.22
C GLY A 149 13.50 -20.08 -9.97
N ASN A 150 13.13 -18.96 -10.61
CA ASN A 150 13.71 -17.62 -10.37
C ASN A 150 13.11 -16.97 -9.12
N ARG A 151 13.40 -17.52 -7.95
CA ARG A 151 12.89 -16.99 -6.67
C ARG A 151 13.56 -15.67 -6.31
N LEU A 152 12.74 -14.72 -5.85
CA LEU A 152 13.15 -13.45 -5.27
C LEU A 152 12.78 -13.42 -3.78
N PRO A 153 13.44 -12.57 -2.95
CA PRO A 153 13.13 -12.46 -1.52
C PRO A 153 11.64 -12.17 -1.21
N CYS A 154 10.93 -11.56 -2.16
CA CYS A 154 9.51 -11.23 -2.02
C CYS A 154 8.53 -12.38 -2.24
N ASP A 155 8.98 -13.53 -2.69
CA ASP A 155 8.07 -14.61 -3.07
C ASP A 155 7.39 -15.25 -1.84
N ASP A 156 7.99 -15.08 -0.67
CA ASP A 156 7.41 -15.47 0.60
C ASP A 156 6.60 -14.33 1.28
N ASP A 157 6.72 -13.10 0.77
CA ASP A 157 6.00 -11.93 1.25
C ASP A 157 4.55 -11.94 0.73
N ARG A 158 3.59 -12.05 1.65
CA ARG A 158 2.16 -12.01 1.32
C ARG A 158 1.67 -10.57 1.16
N ARG A 159 2.19 -9.85 0.16
CA ARG A 159 1.85 -8.45 -0.08
C ARG A 159 1.12 -8.25 -1.41
N SER A 160 0.28 -7.25 -1.44
CA SER A 160 -0.48 -6.84 -2.61
C SER A 160 -0.52 -5.33 -2.75
N CYS A 161 -0.57 -4.86 -3.99
CA CYS A 161 -0.74 -3.45 -4.28
C CYS A 161 -2.18 -3.01 -3.99
N ALA A 162 -2.37 -2.05 -3.10
CA ALA A 162 -3.70 -1.53 -2.73
C ALA A 162 -4.45 -0.85 -3.91
N VAL A 163 -3.74 -0.41 -4.95
CA VAL A 163 -4.35 0.21 -6.14
C VAL A 163 -4.99 -0.83 -7.05
N CYS A 164 -4.27 -1.89 -7.42
CA CYS A 164 -4.75 -2.87 -8.40
C CYS A 164 -5.13 -4.24 -7.81
N GLY A 165 -4.93 -4.46 -6.52
CA GLY A 165 -5.16 -5.77 -5.91
C GLY A 165 -4.14 -6.85 -6.30
N CYS A 166 -3.19 -6.54 -7.20
CA CYS A 166 -2.26 -7.53 -7.71
C CYS A 166 -1.27 -7.99 -6.64
N TYR A 167 -1.06 -9.30 -6.56
CA TYR A 167 -0.05 -9.91 -5.70
C TYR A 167 1.35 -9.44 -6.11
N THR A 168 2.14 -8.92 -5.14
CA THR A 168 3.41 -8.24 -5.44
C THR A 168 4.41 -9.15 -6.13
N ALA A 169 4.62 -10.37 -5.63
CA ALA A 169 5.54 -11.33 -6.23
C ALA A 169 5.24 -11.64 -7.69
N SER A 170 3.97 -11.51 -8.10
CA SER A 170 3.53 -11.76 -9.46
C SER A 170 3.70 -10.55 -10.36
N HIS A 171 3.13 -9.40 -9.96
CA HIS A 171 3.05 -8.26 -10.87
C HIS A 171 4.40 -7.61 -11.16
N ILE A 172 5.40 -7.74 -10.28
CA ILE A 172 6.75 -7.23 -10.54
C ILE A 172 7.44 -7.94 -11.72
N ARG A 173 7.01 -9.15 -12.05
CA ARG A 173 7.56 -9.98 -13.13
C ARG A 173 6.83 -9.83 -14.45
N ILE A 174 5.66 -9.20 -14.44
CA ILE A 174 4.79 -9.05 -15.61
C ILE A 174 5.26 -7.84 -16.43
N PRO A 175 5.44 -7.96 -17.77
CA PRO A 175 5.66 -6.80 -18.64
C PRO A 175 4.55 -5.77 -18.49
N TYR A 176 4.92 -4.48 -18.52
CA TYR A 176 3.97 -3.39 -18.25
C TYR A 176 2.77 -3.40 -19.19
N GLU A 177 2.96 -3.68 -20.48
CA GLU A 177 1.94 -3.73 -21.50
C GLU A 177 0.82 -4.75 -21.19
N HIS A 178 1.14 -5.83 -20.49
CA HIS A 178 0.15 -6.81 -20.03
C HIS A 178 -0.61 -6.33 -18.81
N LEU A 179 0.08 -5.67 -17.88
CA LEU A 179 -0.58 -5.04 -16.73
C LEU A 179 -1.51 -3.90 -17.18
N ALA A 180 -1.08 -3.10 -18.16
CA ALA A 180 -1.80 -1.94 -18.66
C ALA A 180 -3.19 -2.30 -19.21
N ARG A 181 -3.37 -3.49 -19.78
CA ARG A 181 -4.66 -3.97 -20.30
C ARG A 181 -5.73 -4.13 -19.23
N GLY A 182 -5.34 -4.32 -17.97
CA GLY A 182 -6.24 -4.45 -16.83
C GLY A 182 -6.36 -3.20 -15.98
N ILE A 183 -5.66 -2.11 -16.32
CA ILE A 183 -5.65 -0.88 -15.54
C ILE A 183 -6.78 0.04 -15.99
N THR A 184 -7.70 0.36 -15.07
CA THR A 184 -8.78 1.34 -15.30
C THR A 184 -8.23 2.77 -15.28
N GLU A 185 -8.99 3.74 -15.79
CA GLU A 185 -8.61 5.16 -15.73
C GLU A 185 -8.44 5.67 -14.29
N GLU A 186 -9.25 5.16 -13.36
CA GLU A 186 -9.11 5.45 -11.93
C GLU A 186 -7.77 4.91 -11.38
N MET A 187 -7.42 3.67 -11.74
CA MET A 187 -6.12 3.08 -11.36
C MET A 187 -4.95 3.86 -11.97
N LYS A 188 -5.07 4.34 -13.23
CA LYS A 188 -4.03 5.15 -13.87
C LYS A 188 -3.74 6.42 -13.06
N ARG A 189 -4.79 7.14 -12.65
CA ARG A 189 -4.64 8.34 -11.80
C ARG A 189 -3.97 8.00 -10.47
N SER A 190 -4.37 6.89 -9.85
CA SER A 190 -3.77 6.43 -8.58
C SER A 190 -2.30 6.01 -8.76
N PHE A 191 -1.94 5.39 -9.89
CA PHE A 191 -0.55 5.04 -10.19
C PHE A 191 0.29 6.27 -10.51
N GLN A 192 -0.26 7.25 -11.24
CA GLN A 192 0.42 8.51 -11.51
C GLN A 192 0.82 9.21 -10.20
N ARG A 193 -0.11 9.32 -9.28
CA ARG A 193 0.17 9.87 -7.96
C ARG A 193 1.18 9.04 -7.17
N ALA A 194 1.05 7.71 -7.19
CA ALA A 194 2.02 6.83 -6.54
C ALA A 194 3.41 6.91 -7.20
N HIS A 195 3.50 7.28 -8.48
CA HIS A 195 4.76 7.56 -9.16
C HIS A 195 5.40 8.85 -8.62
N GLU A 196 4.63 9.92 -8.53
CA GLU A 196 5.09 11.22 -8.03
C GLU A 196 5.55 11.13 -6.56
N GLU A 197 4.84 10.37 -5.72
CA GLU A 197 5.13 10.30 -4.29
C GLU A 197 6.14 9.19 -3.92
N PHE A 198 6.10 8.06 -4.62
CA PHE A 198 6.83 6.83 -4.23
C PHE A 198 7.63 6.20 -5.38
N ASN A 199 7.76 6.89 -6.50
CA ASN A 199 8.45 6.40 -7.70
C ASN A 199 7.87 5.07 -8.24
N CYS A 200 6.53 4.93 -8.23
CA CYS A 200 5.86 3.73 -8.72
C CYS A 200 6.22 3.47 -10.19
N TRP A 201 6.64 2.24 -10.50
CA TRP A 201 7.05 1.84 -11.84
C TRP A 201 5.88 1.53 -12.80
N LYS A 202 4.63 1.53 -12.31
CA LYS A 202 3.42 1.20 -13.08
C LYS A 202 2.85 2.39 -13.88
N VAL A 203 3.67 3.36 -14.18
CA VAL A 203 3.32 4.50 -15.04
C VAL A 203 4.14 4.37 -16.32
N PRO A 204 3.53 4.52 -17.52
CA PRO A 204 4.30 4.58 -18.74
C PRO A 204 5.23 5.79 -18.69
N GLY A 205 6.52 5.56 -19.00
CA GLY A 205 7.49 6.62 -19.22
C GLY A 205 7.20 7.40 -20.48
#